data_0b5fac72d8b8a27684cf58b796b5f26f
#
_entry.id   0b5fac72d8b8a27684cf58b796b5f26f
#
_cell.length_a   1.000
_cell.length_b   1.000
_cell.length_c   1.000
_cell.angle_alpha   90.00
_cell.angle_beta   90.00
_cell.angle_gamma   90.00
#
_symmetry.space_group_name_H-M   'P 1'
#
loop_
_entity.id
_entity.type
_entity.pdbx_description
1 polymer ?
#
loop_
_entity_poly.entity_id
_entity_poly.type
_entity_poly.pdbx_seq_one_letter_code
_entity_poly.pdbx_strand_id
1 'polypeptide(L)'
;YLCNIIPAYSNDIYCGASVIIQDASHIQSLEHKMRRELHAKGHVARYTLKDVVGHSAEMRSLVEHAVLYANSPSSIFIYGESGTGKEIFAQGIHMASPFRNGPFVGINCTALPESLLESELFGYAEGAFTGAKKGGKVGLFEMAHNGTLFLDEIGEIPTSVQAKLLRVLEEKIVMRIGQERYIPINVRIISILNEHPLRAVDQGLLRRDLGQGGIHDRLGEEGQHQQDRQKNDGRGLDPFAFSYTVFHVSFLI
;
A
#
# COMPACT_ATOMS: atom_id res chain seq x y z
N TYR A 1 31.52 -1.73 -1.07
CA TYR A 1 31.75 -0.42 -0.45
C TYR A 1 30.86 0.63 -1.13
N LEU A 2 30.16 1.45 -0.31
CA LEU A 2 29.45 2.63 -0.78
C LEU A 2 30.41 3.82 -0.65
N CYS A 3 30.65 4.53 -1.74
CA CYS A 3 31.58 5.66 -1.74
C CYS A 3 30.77 6.94 -1.98
N ASN A 4 30.81 7.88 -1.03
CA ASN A 4 30.19 9.19 -1.15
C ASN A 4 31.31 10.24 -1.26
N ILE A 5 31.33 11.04 -2.32
CA ILE A 5 32.34 12.05 -2.59
C ILE A 5 31.67 13.43 -2.43
N ILE A 6 32.11 14.20 -1.46
CA ILE A 6 31.61 15.55 -1.18
C ILE A 6 32.72 16.54 -1.56
N PRO A 7 32.57 17.36 -2.60
CA PRO A 7 33.55 18.37 -2.97
C PRO A 7 33.59 19.48 -1.92
N ALA A 8 34.80 19.93 -1.60
CA ALA A 8 35.05 21.03 -0.66
C ALA A 8 35.52 22.28 -1.41
N TYR A 9 34.88 23.41 -1.14
CA TYR A 9 35.21 24.72 -1.71
C TYR A 9 35.57 25.71 -0.61
N SER A 10 36.51 26.61 -0.87
CA SER A 10 36.81 27.76 -0.04
C SER A 10 36.87 29.00 -0.92
N ASN A 11 36.02 30.01 -0.65
CA ASN A 11 35.85 31.21 -1.47
C ASN A 11 35.64 30.90 -2.96
N ASP A 12 34.74 29.93 -3.24
CA ASP A 12 34.42 29.41 -4.58
C ASP A 12 35.58 28.70 -5.31
N ILE A 13 36.70 28.50 -4.66
CA ILE A 13 37.84 27.74 -5.21
C ILE A 13 37.76 26.30 -4.71
N TYR A 14 37.80 25.35 -5.64
CA TYR A 14 37.84 23.92 -5.29
C TYR A 14 39.16 23.61 -4.53
N CYS A 15 38.99 23.12 -3.29
CA CYS A 15 40.12 22.81 -2.41
C CYS A 15 40.37 21.30 -2.25
N GLY A 16 39.45 20.46 -2.73
CA GLY A 16 39.54 19.02 -2.59
C GLY A 16 38.20 18.33 -2.44
N ALA A 17 38.19 17.07 -2.05
CA ALA A 17 36.97 16.33 -1.76
C ALA A 17 37.13 15.46 -0.50
N SER A 18 36.07 15.37 0.27
CA SER A 18 35.93 14.37 1.33
C SER A 18 35.35 13.09 0.76
N VAL A 19 36.03 11.97 0.96
CA VAL A 19 35.58 10.65 0.48
C VAL A 19 35.20 9.83 1.71
N ILE A 20 33.88 9.49 1.80
CA ILE A 20 33.34 8.62 2.84
C ILE A 20 33.15 7.24 2.23
N ILE A 21 33.89 6.26 2.70
CA ILE A 21 33.80 4.86 2.28
C ILE A 21 33.09 4.08 3.38
N GLN A 22 31.94 3.52 3.06
CA GLN A 22 31.15 2.67 3.98
C GLN A 22 31.19 1.22 3.48
N ASP A 23 31.37 0.29 4.43
CA ASP A 23 31.27 -1.13 4.12
C ASP A 23 29.78 -1.52 3.95
N ALA A 24 29.41 -1.86 2.72
CA ALA A 24 28.04 -2.27 2.39
C ALA A 24 27.72 -3.71 2.84
N SER A 25 28.71 -4.51 3.23
CA SER A 25 28.51 -5.92 3.60
C SER A 25 27.64 -6.06 4.86
N HIS A 26 27.76 -5.12 5.80
CA HIS A 26 26.91 -5.09 6.99
C HIS A 26 25.45 -4.76 6.66
N ILE A 27 25.22 -3.83 5.72
CA ILE A 27 23.88 -3.48 5.24
C ILE A 27 23.24 -4.70 4.56
N GLN A 28 23.97 -5.38 3.67
CA GLN A 28 23.49 -6.58 2.99
C GLN A 28 23.18 -7.72 3.99
N SER A 29 24.00 -7.89 5.02
CA SER A 29 23.74 -8.91 6.03
C SER A 29 22.47 -8.62 6.85
N LEU A 30 22.21 -7.35 7.17
CA LEU A 30 20.98 -6.91 7.82
C LEU A 30 19.76 -7.08 6.92
N GLU A 31 19.86 -6.74 5.64
CA GLU A 31 18.80 -6.98 4.66
C GLU A 31 18.47 -8.46 4.53
N HIS A 32 19.48 -9.33 4.44
CA HIS A 32 19.28 -10.77 4.41
C HIS A 32 18.64 -11.31 5.69
N LYS A 33 19.02 -10.79 6.85
CA LYS A 33 18.40 -11.18 8.12
C LYS A 33 16.95 -10.74 8.18
N MET A 34 16.66 -9.50 7.85
CA MET A 34 15.28 -8.98 7.78
C MET A 34 14.43 -9.78 6.80
N ARG A 35 14.95 -10.08 5.61
CA ARG A 35 14.24 -10.88 4.61
C ARG A 35 13.92 -12.30 5.11
N ARG A 36 14.85 -12.95 5.83
CA ARG A 36 14.59 -14.26 6.47
C ARG A 36 13.51 -14.16 7.54
N GLU A 37 13.51 -13.11 8.36
CA GLU A 37 12.50 -12.90 9.40
C GLU A 37 11.12 -12.62 8.79
N LEU A 38 11.05 -11.86 7.69
CA LEU A 38 9.82 -11.61 6.94
C LEU A 38 9.28 -12.89 6.31
N HIS A 39 10.17 -13.73 5.72
CA HIS A 39 9.80 -15.04 5.20
C HIS A 39 9.26 -15.96 6.30
N ALA A 40 9.91 -16.01 7.45
CA ALA A 40 9.48 -16.83 8.58
C ALA A 40 8.11 -16.41 9.14
N LYS A 41 7.74 -15.13 8.99
CA LYS A 41 6.42 -14.58 9.38
C LYS A 41 5.38 -14.64 8.25
N GLY A 42 5.74 -15.14 7.06
CA GLY A 42 4.83 -15.20 5.92
C GLY A 42 4.59 -13.87 5.19
N HIS A 43 5.35 -12.81 5.51
CA HIS A 43 5.20 -11.46 4.92
C HIS A 43 6.01 -11.29 3.62
N VAL A 44 5.82 -12.21 2.68
CA VAL A 44 6.51 -12.21 1.39
C VAL A 44 5.54 -12.60 0.29
N ALA A 45 5.56 -11.85 -0.81
CA ALA A 45 4.83 -12.23 -2.01
C ALA A 45 5.41 -13.52 -2.62
N ARG A 46 4.54 -14.44 -3.01
CA ARG A 46 4.89 -15.74 -3.61
C ARG A 46 4.57 -15.79 -5.09
N TYR A 47 3.59 -14.99 -5.53
CA TYR A 47 3.05 -14.97 -6.89
C TYR A 47 3.52 -13.76 -7.66
N THR A 48 3.63 -13.93 -8.96
CA THR A 48 3.92 -12.88 -9.93
C THR A 48 2.72 -12.71 -10.89
N LEU A 49 2.68 -11.67 -11.70
CA LEU A 49 1.64 -11.52 -12.73
C LEU A 49 1.67 -12.64 -13.78
N LYS A 50 2.76 -13.41 -13.87
CA LYS A 50 2.83 -14.59 -14.75
C LYS A 50 2.04 -15.78 -14.22
N ASP A 51 1.74 -15.80 -12.93
CA ASP A 51 0.96 -16.85 -12.27
C ASP A 51 -0.55 -16.61 -12.42
N VAL A 52 -0.95 -15.46 -12.99
CA VAL A 52 -2.35 -15.16 -13.31
C VAL A 52 -2.77 -16.02 -14.49
N VAL A 53 -3.74 -16.91 -14.27
CA VAL A 53 -4.29 -17.78 -15.29
C VAL A 53 -5.43 -17.05 -16.00
N GLY A 54 -5.35 -16.90 -17.34
CA GLY A 54 -6.39 -16.32 -18.15
C GLY A 54 -5.86 -16.03 -19.56
N HIS A 55 -6.66 -16.41 -20.59
CA HIS A 55 -6.27 -16.26 -21.99
C HIS A 55 -7.17 -15.28 -22.75
N SER A 56 -8.18 -14.69 -22.09
CA SER A 56 -9.05 -13.69 -22.71
C SER A 56 -8.29 -12.40 -23.02
N ALA A 57 -8.80 -11.62 -23.97
CA ALA A 57 -8.20 -10.33 -24.32
C ALA A 57 -8.27 -9.35 -23.15
N GLU A 58 -9.38 -9.38 -22.41
CA GLU A 58 -9.61 -8.57 -21.22
C GLU A 58 -8.60 -8.88 -20.12
N MET A 59 -8.33 -10.16 -19.86
CA MET A 59 -7.36 -10.57 -18.85
C MET A 59 -5.93 -10.15 -19.23
N ARG A 60 -5.56 -10.26 -20.51
CA ARG A 60 -4.25 -9.77 -20.98
C ARG A 60 -4.13 -8.26 -20.80
N SER A 61 -5.14 -7.51 -21.20
CA SER A 61 -5.18 -6.06 -21.00
C SER A 61 -5.12 -5.70 -19.53
N LEU A 62 -5.80 -6.44 -18.64
CA LEU A 62 -5.75 -6.23 -17.20
C LEU A 62 -4.34 -6.43 -16.63
N VAL A 63 -3.63 -7.47 -17.07
CA VAL A 63 -2.24 -7.73 -16.66
C VAL A 63 -1.30 -6.62 -17.16
N GLU A 64 -1.46 -6.14 -18.40
CA GLU A 64 -0.68 -5.03 -18.95
C GLU A 64 -0.89 -3.74 -18.14
N HIS A 65 -2.14 -3.42 -17.81
CA HIS A 65 -2.44 -2.29 -16.93
C HIS A 65 -1.88 -2.48 -15.52
N ALA A 66 -1.94 -3.70 -14.96
CA ALA A 66 -1.34 -3.99 -13.66
C ALA A 66 0.17 -3.71 -13.64
N VAL A 67 0.91 -4.06 -14.71
CA VAL A 67 2.34 -3.74 -14.86
C VAL A 67 2.56 -2.23 -14.93
N LEU A 68 1.73 -1.51 -15.71
CA LEU A 68 1.83 -0.06 -15.82
C LEU A 68 1.64 0.63 -14.46
N TYR A 69 0.57 0.28 -13.75
CA TYR A 69 0.25 0.88 -12.46
C TYR A 69 1.11 0.34 -11.31
N ALA A 70 1.79 -0.80 -11.48
CA ALA A 70 2.76 -1.27 -10.50
C ALA A 70 3.85 -0.22 -10.21
N ASN A 71 4.20 0.60 -11.20
CA ASN A 71 5.19 1.68 -11.08
C ASN A 71 4.61 3.01 -10.59
N SER A 72 3.29 3.15 -10.47
CA SER A 72 2.66 4.35 -9.90
C SER A 72 2.80 4.38 -8.37
N PRO A 73 2.95 5.55 -7.74
CA PRO A 73 2.94 5.69 -6.29
C PRO A 73 1.54 5.53 -5.69
N SER A 74 0.50 5.45 -6.51
CA SER A 74 -0.90 5.39 -6.07
C SER A 74 -1.22 4.11 -5.32
N SER A 75 -2.15 4.19 -4.37
CA SER A 75 -2.79 3.03 -3.78
C SER A 75 -3.66 2.31 -4.82
N ILE A 76 -3.89 1.02 -4.64
CA ILE A 76 -4.62 0.20 -5.60
C ILE A 76 -5.81 -0.46 -4.92
N PHE A 77 -6.99 -0.36 -5.55
CA PHE A 77 -8.15 -1.18 -5.25
C PHE A 77 -8.30 -2.28 -6.30
N ILE A 78 -8.44 -3.52 -5.84
CA ILE A 78 -8.76 -4.66 -6.68
C ILE A 78 -10.14 -5.16 -6.23
N TYR A 79 -11.11 -5.21 -7.14
CA TYR A 79 -12.44 -5.70 -6.82
C TYR A 79 -12.87 -6.81 -7.76
N GLY A 80 -13.80 -7.65 -7.32
CA GLY A 80 -14.32 -8.77 -8.07
C GLY A 80 -14.88 -9.84 -7.15
N GLU A 81 -15.54 -10.85 -7.71
CA GLU A 81 -16.14 -11.93 -6.96
C GLU A 81 -15.10 -12.72 -6.13
N SER A 82 -15.58 -13.41 -5.09
CA SER A 82 -14.70 -14.28 -4.29
C SER A 82 -14.15 -15.42 -5.17
N GLY A 83 -12.87 -15.77 -4.94
CA GLY A 83 -12.21 -16.84 -5.70
C GLY A 83 -11.62 -16.41 -7.04
N THR A 84 -11.78 -15.16 -7.49
CA THR A 84 -11.26 -14.67 -8.79
C THR A 84 -9.75 -14.40 -8.82
N GLY A 85 -9.00 -14.81 -7.80
CA GLY A 85 -7.54 -14.66 -7.78
C GLY A 85 -7.04 -13.25 -7.48
N LYS A 86 -7.85 -12.39 -6.86
CA LYS A 86 -7.47 -11.01 -6.49
C LYS A 86 -6.16 -10.92 -5.70
N GLU A 87 -5.91 -11.88 -4.79
CA GLU A 87 -4.67 -11.94 -4.03
C GLU A 87 -3.45 -12.22 -4.91
N ILE A 88 -3.57 -13.11 -5.91
CA ILE A 88 -2.49 -13.37 -6.88
C ILE A 88 -2.16 -12.09 -7.65
N PHE A 89 -3.19 -11.32 -8.03
CA PHE A 89 -3.04 -10.02 -8.67
C PHE A 89 -2.31 -9.03 -7.77
N ALA A 90 -2.71 -8.92 -6.49
CA ALA A 90 -2.09 -8.02 -5.52
C ALA A 90 -0.60 -8.34 -5.32
N GLN A 91 -0.27 -9.61 -5.14
CA GLN A 91 1.11 -10.07 -5.02
C GLN A 91 1.90 -9.83 -6.32
N GLY A 92 1.29 -10.10 -7.48
CA GLY A 92 1.89 -9.86 -8.79
C GLY A 92 2.22 -8.39 -9.04
N ILE A 93 1.32 -7.48 -8.66
CA ILE A 93 1.54 -6.03 -8.72
C ILE A 93 2.70 -5.62 -7.81
N HIS A 94 2.76 -6.14 -6.57
CA HIS A 94 3.89 -5.89 -5.68
C HIS A 94 5.21 -6.32 -6.32
N MET A 95 5.26 -7.55 -6.88
CA MET A 95 6.46 -8.09 -7.52
C MET A 95 6.88 -7.34 -8.79
N ALA A 96 5.94 -6.67 -9.48
CA ALA A 96 6.22 -5.83 -10.64
C ALA A 96 6.60 -4.38 -10.24
N SER A 97 6.48 -4.01 -8.96
CA SER A 97 6.67 -2.64 -8.46
C SER A 97 8.10 -2.34 -8.00
N PRO A 98 8.45 -1.06 -7.76
CA PRO A 98 9.68 -0.68 -7.08
C PRO A 98 9.82 -1.26 -5.68
N PHE A 99 8.71 -1.64 -5.04
CA PHE A 99 8.66 -2.24 -3.69
C PHE A 99 8.92 -3.75 -3.67
N ARG A 100 9.17 -4.41 -4.80
CA ARG A 100 9.34 -5.87 -4.95
C ARG A 100 10.38 -6.49 -4.02
N ASN A 101 11.35 -5.72 -3.57
CA ASN A 101 12.38 -6.17 -2.64
C ASN A 101 12.01 -5.95 -1.16
N GLY A 102 10.94 -5.19 -0.91
CA GLY A 102 10.41 -4.92 0.42
C GLY A 102 9.43 -5.99 0.90
N PRO A 103 8.90 -5.82 2.12
CA PRO A 103 7.91 -6.73 2.68
C PRO A 103 6.57 -6.65 1.92
N PHE A 104 5.89 -7.79 1.81
CA PHE A 104 4.47 -7.88 1.45
C PHE A 104 3.71 -8.34 2.68
N VAL A 105 3.11 -7.40 3.40
CA VAL A 105 2.42 -7.65 4.67
C VAL A 105 0.93 -7.70 4.42
N GLY A 106 0.30 -8.85 4.61
CA GLY A 106 -1.14 -9.03 4.40
C GLY A 106 -1.91 -9.15 5.70
N ILE A 107 -3.15 -8.64 5.69
CA ILE A 107 -4.14 -8.88 6.74
C ILE A 107 -5.51 -9.04 6.10
N ASN A 108 -6.26 -10.04 6.61
CA ASN A 108 -7.68 -10.17 6.32
C ASN A 108 -8.46 -9.40 7.39
N CYS A 109 -9.22 -8.38 6.96
CA CYS A 109 -9.91 -7.47 7.87
C CYS A 109 -11.16 -8.09 8.52
N THR A 110 -11.75 -9.13 7.93
CA THR A 110 -12.90 -9.85 8.51
C THR A 110 -12.49 -10.82 9.61
N ALA A 111 -11.23 -11.24 9.66
CA ALA A 111 -10.77 -12.26 10.57
C ALA A 111 -10.63 -11.80 12.02
N LEU A 112 -10.68 -10.49 12.29
CA LEU A 112 -10.37 -9.89 13.58
C LEU A 112 -11.48 -8.96 14.08
N PRO A 113 -11.80 -8.98 15.39
CA PRO A 113 -12.61 -7.92 16.01
C PRO A 113 -11.95 -6.55 15.87
N GLU A 114 -12.76 -5.47 15.86
CA GLU A 114 -12.30 -4.07 15.66
C GLU A 114 -11.06 -3.69 16.50
N SER A 115 -11.10 -3.92 17.80
CA SER A 115 -10.00 -3.57 18.72
C SER A 115 -8.70 -4.33 18.42
N LEU A 116 -8.82 -5.58 17.97
CA LEU A 116 -7.67 -6.38 17.57
C LEU A 116 -7.15 -5.90 16.21
N LEU A 117 -8.02 -5.63 15.24
CA LEU A 117 -7.65 -5.11 13.93
C LEU A 117 -6.88 -3.79 14.06
N GLU A 118 -7.37 -2.86 14.88
CA GLU A 118 -6.70 -1.59 15.15
C GLU A 118 -5.30 -1.82 15.76
N SER A 119 -5.19 -2.69 16.78
CA SER A 119 -3.92 -2.99 17.43
C SER A 119 -2.93 -3.73 16.52
N GLU A 120 -3.41 -4.55 15.56
CA GLU A 120 -2.58 -5.16 14.54
C GLU A 120 -2.07 -4.13 13.54
N LEU A 121 -2.94 -3.29 13.00
CA LEU A 121 -2.58 -2.29 11.98
C LEU A 121 -1.59 -1.26 12.50
N PHE A 122 -1.88 -0.63 13.65
CA PHE A 122 -1.11 0.51 14.15
C PHE A 122 -0.08 0.13 15.23
N GLY A 123 -0.22 -1.04 15.85
CA GLY A 123 0.60 -1.42 17.00
C GLY A 123 0.19 -0.71 18.28
N TYR A 124 0.87 -1.02 19.39
CA TYR A 124 0.62 -0.39 20.69
C TYR A 124 1.87 -0.28 21.53
N ALA A 125 1.90 0.70 22.41
CA ALA A 125 2.95 0.86 23.42
C ALA A 125 2.71 -0.04 24.63
N GLU A 126 3.73 -0.28 25.42
CA GLU A 126 3.59 -0.94 26.71
C GLU A 126 2.61 -0.16 27.60
N GLY A 127 1.66 -0.87 28.20
CA GLY A 127 0.67 -0.27 29.09
C GLY A 127 -0.49 0.47 28.37
N ALA A 128 -0.59 0.40 27.06
CA ALA A 128 -1.65 1.07 26.29
C ALA A 128 -3.08 0.63 26.69
N PHE A 129 -3.21 -0.60 27.14
CA PHE A 129 -4.48 -1.17 27.65
C PHE A 129 -4.20 -2.38 28.57
N THR A 130 -5.20 -2.82 29.29
CA THR A 130 -5.11 -4.02 30.15
C THR A 130 -4.80 -5.25 29.30
N GLY A 131 -3.67 -5.91 29.56
CA GLY A 131 -3.18 -7.06 28.79
C GLY A 131 -2.20 -6.72 27.68
N ALA A 132 -1.80 -5.45 27.52
CA ALA A 132 -0.73 -5.07 26.60
C ALA A 132 0.58 -5.79 26.98
N LYS A 133 1.27 -6.36 26.00
CA LYS A 133 2.54 -7.06 26.22
C LYS A 133 3.63 -6.09 26.70
N LYS A 134 4.53 -6.58 27.57
CA LYS A 134 5.77 -5.88 27.91
C LYS A 134 6.55 -5.55 26.63
N GLY A 135 6.95 -4.28 26.47
CA GLY A 135 7.62 -3.78 25.27
C GLY A 135 6.65 -3.40 24.13
N GLY A 136 5.32 -3.56 24.30
CA GLY A 136 4.34 -3.21 23.29
C GLY A 136 4.32 -4.16 22.08
N LYS A 137 3.79 -3.68 20.96
CA LYS A 137 3.73 -4.42 19.70
C LYS A 137 3.96 -3.48 18.52
N VAL A 138 4.79 -3.88 17.57
CA VAL A 138 4.97 -3.22 16.29
C VAL A 138 3.74 -3.47 15.42
N GLY A 139 3.19 -2.43 14.79
CA GLY A 139 2.04 -2.52 13.90
C GLY A 139 2.43 -2.95 12.48
N LEU A 140 1.42 -3.43 11.71
CA LEU A 140 1.62 -3.88 10.34
C LEU A 140 2.09 -2.75 9.41
N PHE A 141 1.67 -1.50 9.66
CA PHE A 141 2.19 -0.34 8.93
C PHE A 141 3.70 -0.16 9.07
N GLU A 142 4.23 -0.31 10.27
CA GLU A 142 5.67 -0.26 10.51
C GLU A 142 6.37 -1.45 9.87
N MET A 143 5.77 -2.65 9.97
CA MET A 143 6.33 -3.87 9.38
C MET A 143 6.36 -3.82 7.84
N ALA A 144 5.41 -3.10 7.22
CA ALA A 144 5.32 -2.91 5.77
C ALA A 144 6.22 -1.78 5.25
N HIS A 145 7.01 -1.12 6.11
CA HIS A 145 7.87 -0.01 5.70
C HIS A 145 8.79 -0.38 4.53
N ASN A 146 8.85 0.49 3.50
CA ASN A 146 9.50 0.25 2.21
C ASN A 146 8.99 -0.98 1.45
N GLY A 147 7.72 -1.33 1.68
CA GLY A 147 7.04 -2.45 1.05
C GLY A 147 5.57 -2.16 0.77
N THR A 148 4.77 -3.22 0.81
CA THR A 148 3.33 -3.17 0.53
C THR A 148 2.55 -3.70 1.73
N LEU A 149 1.54 -2.94 2.16
CA LEU A 149 0.50 -3.43 3.05
C LEU A 149 -0.71 -3.83 2.21
N PHE A 150 -1.08 -5.10 2.33
CA PHE A 150 -2.20 -5.70 1.63
C PHE A 150 -3.39 -5.84 2.59
N LEU A 151 -4.51 -5.19 2.25
CA LEU A 151 -5.74 -5.19 3.03
C LEU A 151 -6.80 -6.00 2.29
N ASP A 152 -7.07 -7.20 2.78
CA ASP A 152 -8.13 -8.04 2.24
C ASP A 152 -9.46 -7.65 2.89
N GLU A 153 -10.48 -7.42 2.06
CA GLU A 153 -11.83 -7.00 2.46
C GLU A 153 -11.86 -5.68 3.27
N ILE A 154 -11.27 -4.63 2.70
CA ILE A 154 -11.19 -3.31 3.34
C ILE A 154 -12.57 -2.72 3.71
N GLY A 155 -13.66 -3.11 3.02
CA GLY A 155 -15.03 -2.70 3.31
C GLY A 155 -15.52 -3.13 4.70
N GLU A 156 -14.91 -4.16 5.28
CA GLU A 156 -15.25 -4.67 6.62
C GLU A 156 -14.53 -3.92 7.75
N ILE A 157 -13.62 -3.00 7.41
CA ILE A 157 -12.93 -2.18 8.41
C ILE A 157 -13.92 -1.17 8.98
N PRO A 158 -14.08 -1.10 10.33
CA PRO A 158 -14.93 -0.08 10.97
C PRO A 158 -14.52 1.34 10.56
N THR A 159 -15.51 2.23 10.41
CA THR A 159 -15.28 3.62 9.95
C THR A 159 -14.33 4.41 10.83
N SER A 160 -14.28 4.10 12.14
CA SER A 160 -13.31 4.65 13.10
C SER A 160 -11.85 4.31 12.71
N VAL A 161 -11.60 3.06 12.31
CA VAL A 161 -10.30 2.55 11.89
C VAL A 161 -9.96 3.07 10.47
N GLN A 162 -10.96 3.16 9.58
CA GLN A 162 -10.79 3.76 8.26
C GLN A 162 -10.33 5.23 8.34
N ALA A 163 -10.84 6.01 9.31
CA ALA A 163 -10.39 7.38 9.52
C ALA A 163 -8.90 7.47 9.91
N LYS A 164 -8.43 6.55 10.76
CA LYS A 164 -7.01 6.46 11.13
C LYS A 164 -6.15 6.00 9.96
N LEU A 165 -6.66 5.04 9.18
CA LEU A 165 -6.03 4.57 7.96
C LEU A 165 -5.80 5.73 6.98
N LEU A 166 -6.83 6.53 6.72
CA LEU A 166 -6.74 7.69 5.83
C LEU A 166 -5.64 8.65 6.29
N ARG A 167 -5.63 9.00 7.58
CA ARG A 167 -4.61 9.88 8.13
C ARG A 167 -3.19 9.34 7.92
N VAL A 168 -2.98 8.02 8.11
CA VAL A 168 -1.67 7.40 7.87
C VAL A 168 -1.28 7.46 6.39
N LEU A 169 -2.25 7.32 5.48
CA LEU A 169 -2.03 7.44 4.04
C LEU A 169 -1.64 8.85 3.64
N GLU A 170 -2.29 9.85 4.23
CA GLU A 170 -2.06 11.29 3.96
C GLU A 170 -0.72 11.77 4.51
N GLU A 171 -0.53 11.58 5.80
CA GLU A 171 0.61 12.13 6.52
C GLU A 171 1.88 11.29 6.39
N LYS A 172 1.76 10.03 5.89
CA LYS A 172 2.86 9.05 5.81
C LYS A 172 3.54 8.80 7.15
N ILE A 173 2.77 8.91 8.22
CA ILE A 173 3.20 8.65 9.58
C ILE A 173 2.21 7.71 10.27
N VAL A 174 2.71 6.89 11.17
CA VAL A 174 1.90 6.04 12.04
C VAL A 174 2.21 6.37 13.49
N MET A 175 1.19 6.22 14.33
CA MET A 175 1.31 6.40 15.78
C MET A 175 0.75 5.13 16.45
N ARG A 176 1.53 4.53 17.36
CA ARG A 176 1.07 3.37 18.13
C ARG A 176 0.01 3.77 19.15
N ILE A 177 -0.92 2.87 19.41
CA ILE A 177 -1.93 3.07 20.46
C ILE A 177 -1.23 3.30 21.79
N GLY A 178 -1.64 4.35 22.54
CA GLY A 178 -1.03 4.70 23.82
C GLY A 178 0.32 5.38 23.74
N GLN A 179 0.75 5.85 22.57
CA GLN A 179 2.01 6.58 22.38
C GLN A 179 1.75 7.86 21.58
N GLU A 180 2.47 8.95 21.90
CA GLU A 180 2.39 10.22 21.16
C GLU A 180 3.49 10.38 20.09
N ARG A 181 4.31 9.36 19.91
CA ARG A 181 5.42 9.41 18.95
C ARG A 181 4.95 9.09 17.54
N TYR A 182 5.21 9.99 16.60
CA TYR A 182 5.03 9.80 15.18
C TYR A 182 6.20 9.01 14.57
N ILE A 183 5.87 8.00 13.77
CA ILE A 183 6.84 7.12 13.09
C ILE A 183 6.63 7.29 11.60
N PRO A 184 7.60 7.86 10.85
CA PRO A 184 7.47 8.02 9.40
C PRO A 184 7.52 6.66 8.72
N ILE A 185 6.63 6.47 7.74
CA ILE A 185 6.54 5.24 6.96
C ILE A 185 6.51 5.56 5.47
N ASN A 186 7.03 4.62 4.69
CA ASN A 186 6.89 4.60 3.24
C ASN A 186 6.26 3.27 2.86
N VAL A 187 4.93 3.25 2.71
CA VAL A 187 4.15 2.02 2.49
C VAL A 187 3.22 2.24 1.31
N ARG A 188 3.19 1.28 0.41
CA ARG A 188 2.17 1.20 -0.63
C ARG A 188 0.99 0.38 -0.11
N ILE A 189 -0.24 0.82 -0.41
CA ILE A 189 -1.44 0.09 -0.07
C ILE A 189 -2.00 -0.61 -1.31
N ILE A 190 -2.34 -1.88 -1.16
CA ILE A 190 -3.15 -2.63 -2.11
C ILE A 190 -4.33 -3.20 -1.32
N SER A 191 -5.55 -2.86 -1.72
CA SER A 191 -6.76 -3.26 -1.01
C SER A 191 -7.67 -4.10 -1.91
N ILE A 192 -8.32 -5.09 -1.32
CA ILE A 192 -9.33 -5.91 -2.00
C ILE A 192 -10.73 -5.57 -1.50
N LEU A 193 -11.68 -5.59 -2.44
CA LEU A 193 -13.12 -5.50 -2.22
C LEU A 193 -13.83 -6.62 -2.98
N ASN A 194 -14.96 -7.10 -2.45
CA ASN A 194 -15.83 -8.04 -3.14
C ASN A 194 -16.83 -7.34 -4.07
N GLU A 195 -16.95 -6.02 -3.95
CA GLU A 195 -17.81 -5.17 -4.76
C GLU A 195 -17.07 -3.92 -5.27
N HIS A 196 -17.72 -3.22 -6.21
CA HIS A 196 -17.16 -1.99 -6.77
C HIS A 196 -16.98 -0.91 -5.69
N PRO A 197 -15.82 -0.22 -5.60
CA PRO A 197 -15.55 0.76 -4.54
C PRO A 197 -16.62 1.85 -4.39
N LEU A 198 -17.21 2.35 -5.49
CA LEU A 198 -18.28 3.36 -5.41
C LEU A 198 -19.54 2.79 -4.77
N ARG A 199 -19.90 1.53 -5.02
CA ARG A 199 -21.03 0.89 -4.33
C ARG A 199 -20.76 0.72 -2.84
N ALA A 200 -19.53 0.34 -2.47
CA ALA A 200 -19.12 0.25 -1.07
C ALA A 200 -19.23 1.62 -0.36
N VAL A 201 -18.92 2.72 -1.05
CA VAL A 201 -19.13 4.08 -0.53
C VAL A 201 -20.62 4.39 -0.37
N ASP A 202 -21.45 4.09 -1.36
CA ASP A 202 -22.90 4.35 -1.32
C ASP A 202 -23.60 3.54 -0.21
N GLN A 203 -23.12 2.34 0.08
CA GLN A 203 -23.58 1.47 1.16
C GLN A 203 -23.02 1.86 2.54
N GLY A 204 -22.10 2.81 2.61
CA GLY A 204 -21.45 3.25 3.85
C GLY A 204 -20.40 2.28 4.39
N LEU A 205 -20.02 1.26 3.62
CA LEU A 205 -18.96 0.31 3.97
C LEU A 205 -17.56 0.91 3.79
N LEU A 206 -17.42 1.87 2.88
CA LEU A 206 -16.17 2.56 2.62
C LEU A 206 -16.39 4.08 2.75
N ARG A 207 -15.51 4.76 3.46
CA ARG A 207 -15.55 6.22 3.56
C ARG A 207 -15.33 6.84 2.18
N ARG A 208 -16.08 7.92 1.90
CA ARG A 208 -16.04 8.62 0.61
C ARG A 208 -14.64 9.15 0.27
N ASP A 209 -13.91 9.64 1.26
CA ASP A 209 -12.56 10.14 1.13
C ASP A 209 -11.51 9.03 0.84
N LEU A 210 -11.77 7.78 1.26
CA LEU A 210 -10.99 6.61 0.83
C LEU A 210 -11.39 6.10 -0.56
N GLY A 211 -12.65 6.26 -0.96
CA GLY A 211 -13.19 5.70 -2.21
C GLY A 211 -13.21 6.66 -3.40
N GLN A 212 -13.13 7.98 -3.19
CA GLN A 212 -13.27 8.99 -4.26
C GLN A 212 -11.98 9.72 -4.65
N GLY A 213 -10.86 9.46 -3.98
CA GLY A 213 -9.58 10.06 -4.33
C GLY A 213 -9.11 9.63 -5.72
N GLY A 214 -9.58 10.31 -6.78
CA GLY A 214 -9.12 10.09 -8.15
C GLY A 214 -9.29 8.67 -8.66
N ILE A 215 -10.50 8.10 -8.59
CA ILE A 215 -10.80 6.79 -9.18
C ILE A 215 -10.60 6.91 -10.70
N HIS A 216 -9.49 6.41 -11.19
CA HIS A 216 -9.28 6.17 -12.61
C HIS A 216 -9.83 4.78 -12.96
N ASP A 217 -11.14 4.68 -13.12
CA ASP A 217 -11.78 3.49 -13.70
C ASP A 217 -11.52 3.49 -15.22
N ARG A 218 -10.59 2.65 -15.68
CA ARG A 218 -10.26 2.54 -17.11
C ARG A 218 -10.62 1.19 -17.73
N LEU A 219 -11.42 0.39 -17.05
CA LEU A 219 -11.82 -0.90 -17.59
C LEU A 219 -13.34 -1.12 -17.49
N GLY A 220 -14.08 -0.52 -18.40
CA GLY A 220 -15.49 -0.81 -18.58
C GLY A 220 -16.35 0.45 -18.67
N GLU A 221 -16.36 1.05 -19.82
CA GLU A 221 -17.36 1.94 -20.41
C GLU A 221 -16.70 3.07 -21.19
N GLU A 222 -16.26 2.78 -22.38
CA GLU A 222 -15.90 3.82 -23.37
C GLU A 222 -17.10 4.65 -23.86
N GLY A 223 -18.29 4.53 -23.23
CA GLY A 223 -19.52 5.06 -23.77
C GLY A 223 -20.25 6.17 -22.99
N GLN A 224 -20.04 6.39 -21.71
CA GLN A 224 -20.90 7.31 -20.95
C GLN A 224 -20.21 8.49 -20.24
N HIS A 225 -18.91 8.52 -20.09
CA HIS A 225 -18.22 9.57 -19.30
C HIS A 225 -17.79 10.83 -20.05
N GLN A 226 -18.15 11.03 -21.33
CA GLN A 226 -17.93 12.34 -21.99
C GLN A 226 -18.91 13.43 -21.55
N GLN A 227 -20.06 13.09 -20.97
CA GLN A 227 -21.06 14.08 -20.56
C GLN A 227 -20.89 14.61 -19.13
N ASP A 228 -20.24 13.89 -18.25
CA ASP A 228 -20.03 14.33 -16.85
C ASP A 228 -18.81 15.24 -16.66
N ARG A 229 -17.89 15.32 -17.62
CA ARG A 229 -16.75 16.24 -17.57
C ARG A 229 -17.11 17.72 -17.76
N GLN A 230 -18.29 18.05 -18.21
CA GLN A 230 -18.72 19.44 -18.42
C GLN A 230 -19.45 20.08 -17.23
N LYS A 231 -19.69 19.35 -16.15
CA LYS A 231 -20.39 19.88 -14.96
C LYS A 231 -19.53 20.06 -13.71
N ASN A 232 -18.24 19.84 -13.79
CA ASN A 232 -17.37 20.09 -12.63
C ASN A 232 -16.70 21.47 -12.74
N ASP A 233 -17.52 22.48 -12.41
CA ASP A 233 -17.13 23.85 -12.29
C ASP A 233 -15.99 24.05 -11.26
N GLY A 234 -14.83 24.51 -11.73
CA GLY A 234 -14.06 25.58 -11.09
C GLY A 234 -13.48 25.39 -9.69
N ARG A 235 -13.45 24.19 -9.11
CA ARG A 235 -12.69 23.94 -7.89
C ARG A 235 -11.35 23.30 -8.24
N GLY A 236 -10.29 24.08 -8.01
CA GLY A 236 -8.92 23.66 -8.24
C GLY A 236 -8.65 22.27 -7.67
N LEU A 237 -7.92 21.45 -8.44
CA LEU A 237 -7.42 20.15 -8.01
C LEU A 237 -6.68 20.35 -6.68
N ASP A 238 -7.19 19.74 -5.62
CA ASP A 238 -6.54 19.68 -4.33
C ASP A 238 -5.19 18.93 -4.54
N PRO A 239 -4.03 19.57 -4.33
CA PRO A 239 -2.74 18.93 -4.54
C PRO A 239 -2.49 17.75 -3.58
N PHE A 240 -3.38 17.53 -2.61
CA PHE A 240 -3.37 16.41 -1.66
C PHE A 240 -4.39 15.32 -1.97
N ALA A 241 -5.09 15.37 -3.12
CA ALA A 241 -6.04 14.32 -3.49
C ALA A 241 -5.32 12.99 -3.66
N PHE A 242 -5.67 12.01 -2.82
CA PHE A 242 -5.19 10.62 -2.95
C PHE A 242 -5.65 10.05 -4.29
N SER A 243 -4.70 9.52 -5.05
CA SER A 243 -5.00 8.82 -6.28
C SER A 243 -5.07 7.32 -6.01
N TYR A 244 -6.20 6.71 -6.32
CA TYR A 244 -6.38 5.26 -6.33
C TYR A 244 -6.54 4.78 -7.77
N THR A 245 -5.94 3.63 -8.05
CA THR A 245 -6.18 2.90 -9.30
C THR A 245 -7.08 1.71 -8.99
N VAL A 246 -8.18 1.59 -9.72
CA VAL A 246 -9.18 0.53 -9.52
C VAL A 246 -9.03 -0.54 -10.61
N PHE A 247 -8.96 -1.80 -10.19
CA PHE A 247 -8.93 -2.96 -11.07
C PHE A 247 -10.13 -3.86 -10.81
N HIS A 248 -10.86 -4.18 -11.86
CA HIS A 248 -11.89 -5.21 -11.82
C HIS A 248 -11.31 -6.55 -12.27
N VAL A 249 -11.32 -7.53 -11.38
CA VAL A 249 -10.90 -8.90 -11.69
C VAL A 249 -12.12 -9.80 -11.74
N SER A 250 -12.53 -10.17 -12.94
CA SER A 250 -13.60 -11.16 -13.18
C SER A 250 -13.05 -12.34 -13.97
N PHE A 251 -13.42 -13.56 -13.58
CA PHE A 251 -13.28 -14.70 -14.45
C PHE A 251 -14.53 -14.77 -15.36
N LEU A 252 -14.35 -14.61 -16.67
CA LEU A 252 -15.27 -15.18 -17.63
C LEU A 252 -14.93 -16.68 -17.71
N ILE A 253 -15.80 -17.51 -17.12
CA ILE A 253 -15.81 -18.97 -17.30
C ILE A 253 -16.21 -19.29 -18.71
#